data_b1f44ef6e40f757fa2a3318e1e57a982
#
_entry.id   b1f44ef6e40f757fa2a3318e1e57a982
#
_cell.length_a   1.000
_cell.length_b   1.000
_cell.length_c   1.000
_cell.angle_alpha   90.00
_cell.angle_beta   90.00
_cell.angle_gamma   90.00
#
_symmetry.space_group_name_H-M   'P 1'
#
loop_
_entity.id
_entity.type
_entity.pdbx_description
1 polymer ?
#
loop_
_entity_poly.entity_id
_entity_poly.type
_entity_poly.pdbx_seq_one_letter_code
_entity_poly.pdbx_strand_id
1 'polypeptide(L)'
;MSINKPSGPEEEYFAREEAARRQREALENAKKMEDAEREAAKKLHYMKCPKCGLDLKEIGFKGVNIDKCFHCGGLWFDDKEFEALVGHEQTNIFSSVINVFRAKKVT
;
A
#
# COMPACT_ATOMS: atom_id res chain seq x y z
N MET A 1 5.04 -12.13 13.57
CA MET A 1 3.85 -12.27 13.45
C MET A 1 3.45 -13.41 12.79
N SER A 2 2.52 -13.83 12.96
CA SER A 2 2.18 -14.92 12.38
C SER A 2 0.95 -14.81 11.77
N ILE A 3 0.85 -15.34 10.69
CA ILE A 3 -0.29 -15.43 10.07
C ILE A 3 -0.82 -16.64 10.34
N ASN A 4 -1.56 -16.74 11.24
CA ASN A 4 -1.94 -17.93 11.62
C ASN A 4 -2.75 -18.61 10.79
N LYS A 5 -3.74 -18.39 10.37
CA LYS A 5 -4.56 -19.18 9.75
C LYS A 5 -5.08 -18.68 8.62
N PRO A 6 -5.35 -19.37 7.74
CA PRO A 6 -5.90 -19.03 6.53
C PRO A 6 -7.16 -18.46 6.73
N SER A 7 -7.40 -17.48 6.06
CA SER A 7 -8.54 -16.90 6.22
C SER A 7 -9.63 -17.45 5.48
N GLY A 8 -10.71 -17.42 5.90
CA GLY A 8 -11.87 -17.74 5.18
C GLY A 8 -12.54 -16.51 4.73
N PRO A 9 -13.75 -16.66 4.17
CA PRO A 9 -14.50 -15.50 3.70
C PRO A 9 -14.82 -14.52 4.80
N GLU A 10 -14.94 -14.97 6.03
CA GLU A 10 -15.23 -14.08 7.11
C GLU A 10 -14.09 -13.15 7.38
N GLU A 11 -12.88 -13.67 7.38
CA GLU A 11 -11.74 -12.83 7.65
C GLU A 11 -11.52 -11.85 6.53
N GLU A 12 -11.78 -12.26 5.31
CA GLU A 12 -11.67 -11.38 4.17
C GLU A 12 -12.71 -10.27 4.26
N TYR A 13 -13.91 -10.60 4.72
CA TYR A 13 -14.95 -9.62 4.89
C TYR A 13 -14.55 -8.57 5.91
N PHE A 14 -14.02 -8.99 7.05
CA PHE A 14 -13.61 -8.05 8.07
C PHE A 14 -12.45 -7.17 7.61
N ALA A 15 -11.53 -7.75 6.86
CA ALA A 15 -10.40 -6.97 6.34
C ALA A 15 -10.90 -5.92 5.38
N ARG A 16 -11.89 -6.26 4.55
CA ARG A 16 -12.45 -5.31 3.62
C ARG A 16 -13.17 -4.19 4.32
N GLU A 17 -13.91 -4.51 5.39
CA GLU A 17 -14.61 -3.49 6.15
C GLU A 17 -13.61 -2.57 6.85
N GLU A 18 -12.55 -3.13 7.38
CA GLU A 18 -11.55 -2.34 8.06
C GLU A 18 -10.82 -1.44 7.06
N ALA A 19 -10.50 -1.94 5.89
CA ALA A 19 -9.84 -1.14 4.88
C ALA A 19 -10.74 0.01 4.44
N ALA A 20 -12.03 -0.24 4.30
CA ALA A 20 -12.96 0.81 3.90
C ALA A 20 -13.06 1.89 4.97
N ARG A 21 -13.10 1.49 6.22
CA ARG A 21 -13.18 2.46 7.30
C ARG A 21 -11.94 3.32 7.36
N ARG A 22 -10.78 2.69 7.21
CA ARG A 22 -9.54 3.44 7.27
C ARG A 22 -9.38 4.36 6.07
N GLN A 23 -9.90 3.95 4.92
CA GLN A 23 -9.85 4.82 3.77
C GLN A 23 -10.73 6.05 3.97
N ARG A 24 -11.91 5.87 4.57
CA ARG A 24 -12.77 7.01 4.86
C ARG A 24 -12.09 7.97 5.82
N GLU A 25 -11.45 7.44 6.86
CA GLU A 25 -10.74 8.27 7.82
C GLU A 25 -9.61 9.03 7.16
N ALA A 26 -8.87 8.38 6.27
CA ALA A 26 -7.76 9.02 5.61
C ALA A 26 -8.23 10.16 4.74
N LEU A 27 -9.35 9.97 4.03
CA LEU A 27 -9.88 11.02 3.19
C LEU A 27 -10.35 12.21 4.03
N GLU A 28 -10.98 11.94 5.16
CA GLU A 28 -11.41 13.01 6.01
C GLU A 28 -10.26 13.78 6.61
N ASN A 29 -9.22 13.07 7.01
CA ASN A 29 -8.04 13.72 7.56
C ASN A 29 -7.34 14.58 6.50
N ALA A 30 -7.30 14.09 5.28
CA ALA A 30 -6.68 14.85 4.21
C ALA A 30 -7.45 16.15 3.94
N LYS A 31 -8.78 16.09 4.06
CA LYS A 31 -9.58 17.29 3.84
C LYS A 31 -9.35 18.32 4.93
N LYS A 32 -9.04 17.88 6.13
CA LYS A 32 -8.82 18.80 7.23
C LYS A 32 -7.47 19.49 7.15
N MET A 33 -6.54 18.90 6.42
CA MET A 33 -5.23 19.49 6.27
C MET A 33 -5.27 20.53 5.19
N GLU A 34 -4.62 21.63 5.42
CA GLU A 34 -4.54 22.64 4.38
C GLU A 34 -3.55 22.18 3.32
N ASP A 35 -3.75 22.68 2.11
CA ASP A 35 -2.92 22.26 0.98
C ASP A 35 -1.45 22.49 1.23
N ALA A 36 -1.11 23.65 1.77
CA ALA A 36 0.30 23.96 2.04
C ALA A 36 0.89 22.99 3.05
N GLU A 37 0.11 22.65 4.05
CA GLU A 37 0.54 21.73 5.09
C GLU A 37 0.79 20.34 4.51
N ARG A 38 -0.11 19.89 3.64
CA ARG A 38 0.03 18.58 3.04
C ARG A 38 1.22 18.53 2.11
N GLU A 39 1.46 19.62 1.35
CA GLU A 39 2.61 19.67 0.48
C GLU A 39 3.91 19.69 1.26
N ALA A 40 3.94 20.36 2.38
CA ALA A 40 5.14 20.39 3.20
C ALA A 40 5.46 18.99 3.74
N ALA A 41 4.43 18.28 4.20
CA ALA A 41 4.62 16.93 4.70
C ALA A 41 5.10 16.02 3.59
N LYS A 42 4.55 16.17 2.40
CA LYS A 42 4.94 15.36 1.28
C LYS A 42 6.40 15.57 0.93
N LYS A 43 6.84 16.81 0.88
CA LYS A 43 8.22 17.09 0.56
C LYS A 43 9.19 16.48 1.56
N LEU A 44 8.78 16.46 2.81
CA LEU A 44 9.63 15.94 3.85
C LEU A 44 9.79 14.43 3.72
N HIS A 45 8.78 13.73 3.27
CA HIS A 45 8.80 12.26 3.28
C HIS A 45 8.84 11.60 1.91
N TYR A 46 8.78 12.39 0.86
CA TYR A 46 8.70 11.81 -0.47
C TYR A 46 9.94 10.98 -0.77
N MET A 47 9.74 9.76 -1.23
CA MET A 47 10.82 8.82 -1.56
C MET A 47 11.73 8.54 -0.38
N LYS A 48 11.18 8.56 0.83
CA LYS A 48 11.92 8.17 2.01
C LYS A 48 11.30 6.91 2.57
N CYS A 49 12.16 6.02 3.05
CA CYS A 49 11.70 4.77 3.62
C CYS A 49 10.94 5.03 4.92
N PRO A 50 9.73 4.53 5.06
CA PRO A 50 8.97 4.79 6.28
C PRO A 50 9.53 4.11 7.51
N LYS A 51 10.39 3.14 7.33
CA LYS A 51 10.95 2.46 8.48
C LYS A 51 12.27 3.01 8.95
N CYS A 52 13.15 3.36 8.05
CA CYS A 52 14.47 3.81 8.45
C CYS A 52 14.77 5.25 8.07
N GLY A 53 13.94 5.87 7.25
CA GLY A 53 14.12 7.27 6.90
C GLY A 53 15.11 7.56 5.79
N LEU A 54 15.77 6.53 5.26
CA LEU A 54 16.73 6.77 4.20
C LEU A 54 16.04 6.75 2.84
N ASP A 55 16.76 7.10 1.81
CA ASP A 55 16.14 7.26 0.50
C ASP A 55 15.71 5.95 -0.11
N LEU A 56 14.59 5.99 -0.78
CA LEU A 56 14.16 4.88 -1.62
C LEU A 56 14.71 5.09 -3.00
N LYS A 57 15.02 4.01 -3.69
CA LYS A 57 15.50 4.06 -5.05
C LYS A 57 14.57 3.26 -5.95
N GLU A 58 14.33 3.78 -7.13
CA GLU A 58 13.44 3.11 -8.04
C GLU A 58 14.19 2.04 -8.80
N ILE A 59 13.65 0.84 -8.85
CA ILE A 59 14.23 -0.25 -9.62
C ILE A 59 13.17 -0.82 -10.53
N GLY A 60 13.60 -1.39 -11.64
CA GLY A 60 12.66 -2.04 -12.56
C GLY A 60 12.70 -3.54 -12.36
N PHE A 61 11.52 -4.15 -12.30
CA PHE A 61 11.42 -5.58 -12.12
C PHE A 61 10.19 -6.05 -12.85
N LYS A 62 10.38 -6.90 -13.83
CA LYS A 62 9.29 -7.45 -14.64
C LYS A 62 8.43 -6.37 -15.25
N GLY A 63 9.05 -5.31 -15.70
CA GLY A 63 8.33 -4.22 -16.32
C GLY A 63 7.63 -3.29 -15.37
N VAL A 64 7.85 -3.45 -14.07
CA VAL A 64 7.21 -2.62 -13.07
C VAL A 64 8.29 -1.87 -12.32
N ASN A 65 8.06 -0.61 -12.04
CA ASN A 65 9.00 0.17 -11.25
C ASN A 65 8.62 0.08 -9.79
N ILE A 66 9.57 -0.28 -8.97
CA ILE A 66 9.35 -0.50 -7.56
C ILE A 66 10.32 0.36 -6.77
N ASP A 67 9.88 0.93 -5.69
CA ASP A 67 10.76 1.73 -4.84
C ASP A 67 11.33 0.86 -3.74
N LYS A 68 12.63 0.81 -3.66
CA LYS A 68 13.30 -0.06 -2.70
C LYS A 68 14.23 0.72 -1.81
N CYS A 69 14.22 0.35 -0.53
CA CYS A 69 15.18 0.88 0.41
C CYS A 69 16.34 -0.09 0.48
N PHE A 70 17.51 0.36 0.05
CA PHE A 70 18.66 -0.53 0.05
C PHE A 70 19.34 -0.62 1.40
N HIS A 71 18.88 0.15 2.35
CA HIS A 71 19.41 0.06 3.70
C HIS A 71 18.67 -1.00 4.52
N CYS A 72 17.38 -0.93 4.61
CA CYS A 72 16.64 -1.90 5.40
C CYS A 72 15.98 -2.99 4.58
N GLY A 73 16.02 -2.88 3.28
CA GLY A 73 15.48 -3.92 2.42
C GLY A 73 14.01 -3.81 2.10
N GLY A 74 13.35 -2.80 2.60
CA GLY A 74 11.92 -2.66 2.37
C GLY A 74 11.58 -2.30 0.94
N LEU A 75 10.36 -2.62 0.54
CA LEU A 75 9.88 -2.30 -0.79
C LEU A 75 8.59 -1.53 -0.66
N TRP A 76 8.38 -0.62 -1.58
CA TRP A 76 7.13 0.12 -1.61
C TRP A 76 6.53 0.04 -3.01
N PHE A 77 5.25 -0.25 -3.10
CA PHE A 77 4.52 -0.30 -4.35
C PHE A 77 3.29 0.56 -4.24
N ASP A 78 2.89 1.24 -5.30
CA ASP A 78 1.56 1.81 -5.29
C ASP A 78 0.60 0.71 -5.75
N ASP A 79 -0.69 0.99 -5.77
CA ASP A 79 -1.64 -0.09 -6.01
C ASP A 79 -1.58 -0.60 -7.44
N LYS A 80 -1.24 0.24 -8.41
CA LYS A 80 -1.12 -0.24 -9.76
C LYS A 80 0.12 -1.07 -9.97
N GLU A 81 1.21 -0.70 -9.33
CA GLU A 81 2.44 -1.46 -9.40
C GLU A 81 2.25 -2.82 -8.76
N PHE A 82 1.56 -2.85 -7.65
CA PHE A 82 1.33 -4.10 -6.95
C PHE A 82 0.46 -5.02 -7.80
N GLU A 83 -0.60 -4.49 -8.40
CA GLU A 83 -1.46 -5.30 -9.26
C GLU A 83 -0.70 -5.85 -10.44
N ALA A 84 0.14 -5.03 -11.06
CA ALA A 84 0.88 -5.49 -12.21
C ALA A 84 1.84 -6.61 -11.85
N LEU A 85 2.50 -6.47 -10.71
CA LEU A 85 3.45 -7.47 -10.29
C LEU A 85 2.76 -8.76 -9.92
N VAL A 86 1.68 -8.67 -9.18
CA VAL A 86 0.95 -9.84 -8.74
C VAL A 86 0.26 -10.53 -9.90
N GLY A 87 -0.08 -9.76 -10.92
CA GLY A 87 -0.71 -10.35 -12.10
C GLY A 87 0.14 -11.39 -12.78
N HIS A 88 1.44 -11.39 -12.53
CA HIS A 88 2.32 -12.40 -13.10
C HIS A 88 2.38 -13.65 -12.24
N GLU A 89 1.79 -13.60 -11.06
CA GLU A 89 1.82 -14.72 -10.14
C GLU A 89 0.42 -15.20 -9.89
N GLN A 90 0.25 -16.49 -9.82
CA GLN A 90 -1.09 -17.02 -9.62
C GLN A 90 -1.17 -17.56 -8.22
N THR A 91 -1.26 -16.70 -7.25
CA THR A 91 -1.38 -17.18 -5.90
C THR A 91 -2.63 -16.64 -5.26
N ASN A 92 -3.22 -17.40 -4.39
CA ASN A 92 -4.46 -17.01 -3.74
C ASN A 92 -4.26 -15.90 -2.74
N ILE A 93 -3.11 -15.89 -2.09
CA ILE A 93 -2.85 -14.89 -1.09
C ILE A 93 -2.85 -13.50 -1.69
N PHE A 94 -2.16 -13.35 -2.81
CA PHE A 94 -2.09 -12.04 -3.43
C PHE A 94 -3.43 -11.63 -4.01
N SER A 95 -4.20 -12.58 -4.52
CA SER A 95 -5.53 -12.26 -5.02
C SER A 95 -6.41 -11.73 -3.92
N SER A 96 -6.33 -12.32 -2.75
CA SER A 96 -7.13 -11.86 -1.62
C SER A 96 -6.75 -10.45 -1.21
N VAL A 97 -5.46 -10.16 -1.17
CA VAL A 97 -5.01 -8.82 -0.81
C VAL A 97 -5.55 -7.80 -1.80
N ILE A 98 -5.46 -8.10 -3.07
CA ILE A 98 -5.95 -7.19 -4.09
C ILE A 98 -7.45 -6.98 -3.93
N ASN A 99 -8.20 -8.04 -3.69
CA ASN A 99 -9.64 -7.92 -3.55
C ASN A 99 -10.03 -7.06 -2.37
N VAL A 100 -9.31 -7.17 -1.28
CA VAL A 100 -9.61 -6.38 -0.09
C VAL A 100 -9.39 -4.89 -0.35
N PHE A 101 -8.29 -4.54 -0.97
CA PHE A 101 -7.94 -3.15 -1.07
C PHE A 101 -8.43 -2.46 -2.33
N ARG A 102 -8.69 -3.24 -3.38
CA ARG A 102 -9.19 -2.63 -4.59
C ARG A 102 -10.64 -2.26 -4.52
N ALA A 103 -11.40 -3.03 -3.78
CA ALA A 103 -12.83 -2.90 -3.83
C ALA A 103 -13.34 -1.57 -3.37
N LYS A 104 -12.58 -0.86 -2.59
CA LYS A 104 -13.08 0.37 -2.05
C LYS A 104 -12.40 1.59 -2.58
N LYS A 105 -12.08 1.55 -3.87
CA LYS A 105 -11.47 2.67 -4.40
C LYS A 105 -12.45 3.76 -4.43
N VAL A 106 -12.16 4.83 -3.79
CA VAL A 106 -13.05 5.93 -3.72
C VAL A 106 -12.53 6.99 -4.59
N THR A 107 -13.30 7.51 -5.43
CA THR A 107 -12.85 8.59 -6.29
C THR A 107 -13.78 9.73 -6.24
#